data_a6152e1fbde9ee8e2e4ba144fe84edf8
#
_entry.id   a6152e1fbde9ee8e2e4ba144fe84edf8
#
_cell.length_a   1.000
_cell.length_b   1.000
_cell.length_c   1.000
_cell.angle_alpha   90.00
_cell.angle_beta   90.00
_cell.angle_gamma   90.00
#
_symmetry.space_group_name_H-M   'P 1'
#
loop_
_entity.id
_entity.type
_entity.pdbx_description
1 polymer ?
#
loop_
_entity_poly.entity_id
_entity_poly.type
_entity_poly.pdbx_seq_one_letter_code
_entity_poly.pdbx_strand_id
1 'polypeptide(L)'
;MNQTHVGGNYMREREPRNLIGLLALAVASLVFAGTANAQEQPFRFQGTSCTPGAPYLHCPDRECSGATVVNQGNVVEMKTRRTYFLDYPCDLKKGEKVTFILSLHGGGSYGNWQRHYFPLLDYVDKYRLVVATPNSPTRAWSAVDDEYLQNIVNFVVEQLGKENIKAFWLAGHSQGGATSNRLVRTDFFKDRVDGFLSLSGGRLGGNPSRSSTFSPTGGGAATAGGARPGAPGGNNPTPAPMAALRELPTADFSHIYTTGQREIDEKGVPETSEWAKKYSCGPRLAPREIEDAKAGYVYDSSRLNLLRPGWGLLPGPGKAHVYVYQDCKDGRVVADVVRLDKGHTEGLEPKATEELIKLMLSGRGGKLQQITTTSASTQEKR
;
A
#
# COMPACT_ATOMS: atom_id res chain seq x y z
N MET A 1 -42.88 -35.54 -42.22
CA MET A 1 -42.82 -36.09 -43.61
C MET A 1 -41.44 -36.66 -43.82
N ASN A 2 -41.44 -37.98 -43.87
CA ASN A 2 -40.70 -38.91 -44.70
C ASN A 2 -39.18 -38.84 -44.70
N GLN A 3 -38.49 -39.85 -44.11
CA GLN A 3 -38.18 -41.22 -44.63
C GLN A 3 -37.21 -41.11 -45.80
N THR A 4 -36.09 -41.88 -45.93
CA THR A 4 -35.84 -43.32 -45.82
C THR A 4 -34.32 -43.52 -45.95
N HIS A 5 -33.67 -44.35 -45.15
CA HIS A 5 -33.27 -45.75 -45.36
C HIS A 5 -32.50 -46.08 -46.63
N VAL A 6 -31.36 -46.79 -46.50
CA VAL A 6 -30.92 -48.11 -47.03
C VAL A 6 -29.37 -48.11 -46.98
N GLY A 7 -28.56 -48.93 -46.39
CA GLY A 7 -28.60 -50.38 -46.25
C GLY A 7 -27.67 -51.06 -47.26
N GLY A 8 -26.65 -51.82 -46.81
CA GLY A 8 -25.88 -52.67 -47.71
C GLY A 8 -24.62 -53.26 -47.06
N ASN A 9 -24.81 -54.44 -46.49
CA ASN A 9 -23.74 -55.41 -46.15
C ASN A 9 -23.06 -55.93 -47.40
N TYR A 10 -21.82 -56.35 -47.35
CA TYR A 10 -21.40 -57.71 -47.85
C TYR A 10 -19.97 -58.06 -47.35
N MET A 11 -19.83 -59.23 -46.99
CA MET A 11 -18.94 -60.21 -46.42
C MET A 11 -17.74 -60.59 -47.26
N ARG A 12 -16.67 -61.02 -46.48
CA ARG A 12 -15.84 -62.22 -46.61
C ARG A 12 -14.83 -62.27 -47.75
N GLU A 13 -13.57 -62.62 -47.52
CA GLU A 13 -12.96 -63.94 -47.40
C GLU A 13 -11.44 -63.89 -47.14
N ARG A 14 -11.01 -64.64 -46.15
CA ARG A 14 -9.90 -65.59 -45.99
C ARG A 14 -8.54 -65.41 -46.64
N GLU A 15 -7.57 -65.56 -45.71
CA GLU A 15 -6.13 -65.88 -45.72
C GLU A 15 -5.65 -66.83 -46.84
N PRO A 16 -4.28 -66.97 -47.11
CA PRO A 16 -3.41 -67.67 -46.16
C PRO A 16 -1.92 -67.21 -46.01
N ARG A 17 -1.38 -67.61 -44.91
CA ARG A 17 -0.01 -67.87 -44.46
C ARG A 17 1.13 -67.88 -45.45
N ASN A 18 2.30 -67.28 -45.04
CA ASN A 18 3.67 -67.88 -45.07
C ASN A 18 4.61 -66.93 -44.33
N LEU A 19 5.17 -67.28 -43.34
CA LEU A 19 6.40 -67.84 -42.79
C LEU A 19 7.71 -67.16 -43.20
N ILE A 20 8.50 -66.84 -42.14
CA ILE A 20 9.94 -66.73 -42.04
C ILE A 20 10.58 -65.40 -42.43
N GLY A 21 11.22 -64.81 -41.40
CA GLY A 21 12.21 -63.71 -41.50
C GLY A 21 12.52 -63.07 -40.15
N LEU A 22 13.31 -63.81 -39.30
CA LEU A 22 13.97 -63.18 -38.15
C LEU A 22 14.95 -62.08 -38.62
N LEU A 23 14.67 -60.85 -38.33
CA LEU A 23 15.67 -59.80 -38.30
C LEU A 23 15.53 -59.05 -36.97
N ALA A 24 16.50 -59.28 -36.09
CA ALA A 24 16.66 -58.54 -34.84
C ALA A 24 17.06 -57.09 -35.16
N LEU A 25 16.13 -56.18 -35.11
CA LEU A 25 16.41 -54.74 -35.07
C LEU A 25 16.48 -54.30 -33.60
N ALA A 26 17.69 -54.09 -33.13
CA ALA A 26 17.94 -53.40 -31.88
C ALA A 26 17.47 -51.94 -31.98
N VAL A 27 16.26 -51.63 -31.50
CA VAL A 27 15.78 -50.28 -31.34
C VAL A 27 16.47 -49.69 -30.10
N ALA A 28 17.53 -48.94 -30.35
CA ALA A 28 18.11 -48.09 -29.33
C ALA A 28 17.09 -47.01 -28.97
N SER A 29 16.35 -47.23 -27.89
CA SER A 29 15.47 -46.24 -27.29
C SER A 29 16.36 -45.15 -26.66
N LEU A 30 16.64 -44.11 -27.42
CA LEU A 30 17.15 -42.84 -26.89
C LEU A 30 16.06 -42.26 -25.96
N VAL A 31 16.17 -42.53 -24.67
CA VAL A 31 15.43 -41.81 -23.64
C VAL A 31 15.98 -40.39 -23.64
N PHE A 32 15.37 -39.52 -24.41
CA PHE A 32 15.49 -38.09 -24.17
C PHE A 32 14.87 -37.83 -22.79
N ALA A 33 15.70 -37.86 -21.76
CA ALA A 33 15.37 -37.25 -20.48
C ALA A 33 15.29 -35.73 -20.75
N GLY A 34 14.14 -35.29 -21.27
CA GLY A 34 13.77 -33.89 -21.28
C GLY A 34 13.77 -33.48 -19.82
N THR A 35 14.77 -32.70 -19.41
CA THR A 35 14.69 -31.95 -18.18
C THR A 35 13.52 -30.99 -18.37
N ALA A 36 12.32 -31.43 -17.99
CA ALA A 36 11.22 -30.53 -17.78
C ALA A 36 11.72 -29.53 -16.75
N ASN A 37 12.08 -28.31 -17.20
CA ASN A 37 12.29 -27.21 -16.30
C ASN A 37 10.98 -27.08 -15.53
N ALA A 38 10.95 -27.62 -14.32
CA ALA A 38 9.84 -27.43 -13.41
C ALA A 38 9.75 -25.91 -13.21
N GLN A 39 8.81 -25.28 -13.89
CA GLN A 39 8.58 -23.85 -13.77
C GLN A 39 8.26 -23.58 -12.32
N GLU A 40 9.17 -22.89 -11.64
CA GLU A 40 9.03 -22.59 -10.21
C GLU A 40 7.69 -21.91 -9.99
N GLN A 41 6.83 -22.52 -9.16
CA GLN A 41 5.51 -21.97 -8.89
C GLN A 41 5.63 -20.60 -8.22
N PRO A 42 4.83 -19.62 -8.63
CA PRO A 42 4.84 -18.30 -8.03
C PRO A 42 4.58 -18.40 -6.51
N PHE A 43 5.29 -17.58 -5.75
CA PHE A 43 5.05 -17.45 -4.32
C PHE A 43 3.61 -16.96 -4.07
N ARG A 44 2.98 -17.50 -3.02
CA ARG A 44 1.67 -17.06 -2.54
C ARG A 44 1.73 -16.89 -1.03
N PHE A 45 1.25 -15.76 -0.56
CA PHE A 45 0.97 -15.62 0.88
C PHE A 45 -0.11 -16.62 1.28
N GLN A 46 0.06 -17.26 2.40
CA GLN A 46 -0.82 -18.34 2.86
C GLN A 46 -2.29 -17.89 2.87
N GLY A 47 -3.14 -18.59 2.12
CA GLY A 47 -4.57 -18.35 2.06
C GLY A 47 -5.00 -17.07 1.33
N THR A 48 -4.11 -16.44 0.53
CA THR A 48 -4.43 -15.20 -0.17
C THR A 48 -4.25 -15.28 -1.68
N SER A 49 -5.08 -14.56 -2.42
CA SER A 49 -4.83 -14.21 -3.81
C SER A 49 -3.81 -13.07 -3.91
N CYS A 50 -3.08 -12.98 -5.01
CA CYS A 50 -2.06 -11.94 -5.21
C CYS A 50 -2.64 -10.54 -5.33
N THR A 51 -3.82 -10.40 -5.91
CA THR A 51 -4.54 -9.14 -5.99
C THR A 51 -6.00 -9.41 -5.64
N PRO A 52 -6.54 -8.73 -4.63
CA PRO A 52 -7.92 -8.92 -4.25
C PRO A 52 -8.85 -8.53 -5.39
N GLY A 53 -9.85 -9.37 -5.64
CA GLY A 53 -10.90 -9.14 -6.64
C GLY A 53 -11.91 -8.06 -6.26
N ALA A 54 -11.60 -7.21 -5.27
CA ALA A 54 -12.46 -6.09 -4.91
C ALA A 54 -12.60 -5.14 -6.10
N PRO A 55 -13.81 -4.72 -6.44
CA PRO A 55 -14.02 -3.84 -7.57
C PRO A 55 -13.25 -2.54 -7.39
N TYR A 56 -12.71 -2.06 -8.49
CA TYR A 56 -12.03 -0.79 -8.57
C TYR A 56 -13.01 0.34 -8.25
N LEU A 57 -12.63 1.21 -7.32
CA LEU A 57 -13.44 2.38 -7.00
C LEU A 57 -13.12 3.51 -7.98
N HIS A 58 -13.89 3.58 -9.03
CA HIS A 58 -13.83 4.70 -9.95
C HIS A 58 -15.05 5.59 -9.70
N CYS A 59 -14.85 6.73 -9.09
CA CYS A 59 -15.94 7.61 -8.70
C CYS A 59 -15.78 9.05 -9.24
N PRO A 60 -15.37 9.26 -10.50
CA PRO A 60 -15.27 10.63 -11.04
C PRO A 60 -16.63 11.32 -11.10
N ASP A 61 -17.73 10.57 -11.31
CA ASP A 61 -19.07 11.10 -11.55
C ASP A 61 -20.11 10.60 -10.54
N ARG A 62 -19.70 9.87 -9.50
CA ARG A 62 -20.62 9.26 -8.54
C ARG A 62 -20.11 9.41 -7.13
N GLU A 63 -21.04 9.51 -6.23
CA GLU A 63 -20.78 9.48 -4.81
C GLU A 63 -20.18 8.12 -4.39
N CYS A 64 -18.96 8.14 -3.86
CA CYS A 64 -18.38 6.99 -3.18
C CYS A 64 -18.95 6.87 -1.77
N SER A 65 -20.19 6.46 -1.65
CA SER A 65 -20.79 6.24 -0.34
C SER A 65 -20.23 5.00 0.34
N GLY A 66 -20.18 5.01 1.67
CA GLY A 66 -19.74 3.86 2.45
C GLY A 66 -20.56 2.60 2.19
N ALA A 67 -21.79 2.72 1.72
CA ALA A 67 -22.68 1.60 1.39
C ALA A 67 -22.27 0.87 0.10
N THR A 68 -21.56 1.52 -0.81
CA THR A 68 -21.13 0.95 -2.09
C THR A 68 -19.67 0.48 -2.11
N VAL A 69 -18.92 0.74 -1.03
CA VAL A 69 -17.52 0.37 -0.92
C VAL A 69 -17.38 -1.03 -0.33
N VAL A 70 -16.85 -1.96 -1.12
CA VAL A 70 -16.47 -3.29 -0.61
C VAL A 70 -15.26 -3.14 0.30
N ASN A 71 -15.45 -3.39 1.60
CA ASN A 71 -14.41 -3.23 2.61
C ASN A 71 -13.82 -4.54 3.12
N GLN A 72 -14.36 -5.67 2.69
CA GLN A 72 -13.84 -6.94 3.09
C GLN A 72 -12.54 -7.22 2.33
N GLY A 73 -11.41 -7.14 3.01
CA GLY A 73 -10.10 -7.51 2.46
C GLY A 73 -9.99 -9.00 2.17
N ASN A 74 -8.98 -9.38 1.40
CA ASN A 74 -8.71 -10.76 1.01
C ASN A 74 -7.92 -11.55 2.07
N VAL A 75 -7.47 -10.91 3.14
CA VAL A 75 -6.73 -11.55 4.25
C VAL A 75 -7.43 -11.29 5.57
N VAL A 76 -7.52 -12.31 6.42
CA VAL A 76 -8.00 -12.20 7.79
C VAL A 76 -6.79 -12.22 8.73
N GLU A 77 -6.62 -11.19 9.53
CA GLU A 77 -5.69 -11.19 10.65
C GLU A 77 -6.28 -12.08 11.76
N MET A 78 -5.55 -13.12 12.13
CA MET A 78 -6.12 -14.26 12.88
C MET A 78 -6.44 -13.95 14.34
N LYS A 79 -5.74 -13.04 15.00
CA LYS A 79 -5.96 -12.71 16.41
C LYS A 79 -7.16 -11.78 16.60
N THR A 80 -7.22 -10.70 15.84
CA THR A 80 -8.30 -9.72 15.94
C THR A 80 -9.49 -10.04 15.05
N ARG A 81 -9.36 -11.02 14.13
CA ARG A 81 -10.36 -11.42 13.12
C ARG A 81 -10.76 -10.29 12.17
N ARG A 82 -9.91 -9.30 12.04
CA ARG A 82 -10.12 -8.16 11.14
C ARG A 82 -9.53 -8.46 9.77
N THR A 83 -10.14 -7.89 8.73
CA THR A 83 -9.68 -8.09 7.35
C THR A 83 -8.85 -6.91 6.86
N TYR A 84 -7.93 -7.19 5.94
CA TYR A 84 -7.15 -6.19 5.21
C TYR A 84 -6.95 -6.64 3.77
N PHE A 85 -6.62 -5.70 2.90
CA PHE A 85 -6.22 -5.99 1.53
C PHE A 85 -4.70 -6.21 1.50
N LEU A 86 -4.29 -7.24 0.74
CA LEU A 86 -2.89 -7.53 0.48
C LEU A 86 -2.70 -7.66 -1.03
N ASP A 87 -2.04 -6.66 -1.61
CA ASP A 87 -1.69 -6.61 -3.02
C ASP A 87 -0.20 -6.93 -3.18
N TYR A 88 0.14 -7.83 -4.10
CA TYR A 88 1.52 -8.21 -4.39
C TYR A 88 1.63 -8.79 -5.80
N PRO A 89 2.84 -8.87 -6.41
CA PRO A 89 3.02 -9.40 -7.75
C PRO A 89 2.53 -10.85 -7.89
N CYS A 90 1.71 -11.12 -8.90
CA CYS A 90 1.19 -12.47 -9.11
C CYS A 90 2.25 -13.48 -9.59
N ASP A 91 3.37 -13.01 -10.07
CA ASP A 91 4.55 -13.79 -10.48
C ASP A 91 5.69 -13.75 -9.45
N LEU A 92 5.42 -13.24 -8.23
CA LEU A 92 6.40 -13.14 -7.16
C LEU A 92 7.07 -14.48 -6.90
N LYS A 93 8.40 -14.51 -6.84
CA LYS A 93 9.18 -15.71 -6.60
C LYS A 93 9.57 -15.84 -5.13
N LYS A 94 9.75 -17.07 -4.68
CA LYS A 94 10.29 -17.33 -3.34
C LYS A 94 11.69 -16.73 -3.23
N GLY A 95 11.95 -15.97 -2.15
CA GLY A 95 13.24 -15.31 -1.93
C GLY A 95 13.45 -14.03 -2.75
N GLU A 96 12.48 -13.60 -3.53
CA GLU A 96 12.58 -12.36 -4.28
C GLU A 96 12.55 -11.15 -3.33
N LYS A 97 13.35 -10.14 -3.68
CA LYS A 97 13.47 -8.89 -2.90
C LYS A 97 12.34 -7.92 -3.24
N VAL A 98 11.55 -7.55 -2.24
CA VAL A 98 10.42 -6.63 -2.37
C VAL A 98 10.54 -5.42 -1.46
N THR A 99 9.75 -4.38 -1.72
CA THR A 99 9.48 -3.30 -0.77
C THR A 99 8.10 -3.51 -0.16
N PHE A 100 8.02 -3.52 1.16
CA PHE A 100 6.77 -3.66 1.90
C PHE A 100 6.21 -2.29 2.30
N ILE A 101 4.91 -2.09 2.09
CA ILE A 101 4.21 -0.84 2.43
C ILE A 101 2.96 -1.18 3.23
N LEU A 102 2.82 -0.58 4.43
CA LEU A 102 1.59 -0.58 5.20
C LEU A 102 0.90 0.77 4.97
N SER A 103 -0.25 0.75 4.26
CA SER A 103 -0.96 1.95 3.80
C SER A 103 -2.25 2.18 4.58
N LEU A 104 -2.32 3.25 5.36
CA LEU A 104 -3.41 3.54 6.29
C LEU A 104 -4.38 4.57 5.73
N HIS A 105 -5.69 4.26 5.79
CA HIS A 105 -6.75 5.16 5.33
C HIS A 105 -6.96 6.37 6.24
N GLY A 106 -7.61 7.41 5.72
CA GLY A 106 -8.00 8.60 6.47
C GLY A 106 -9.19 8.36 7.42
N GLY A 107 -9.40 9.30 8.33
CA GLY A 107 -10.55 9.27 9.25
C GLY A 107 -11.88 9.30 8.49
N GLY A 108 -12.83 8.46 8.92
CA GLY A 108 -14.11 8.28 8.26
C GLY A 108 -14.07 7.50 6.95
N SER A 109 -12.89 6.97 6.57
CA SER A 109 -12.65 6.26 5.33
C SER A 109 -12.46 4.74 5.52
N TYR A 110 -11.95 4.04 4.51
CA TYR A 110 -11.86 2.58 4.43
C TYR A 110 -10.55 2.16 3.76
N GLY A 111 -10.14 0.91 3.98
CA GLY A 111 -8.97 0.35 3.32
C GLY A 111 -9.11 0.33 1.79
N ASN A 112 -10.26 -0.09 1.26
CA ASN A 112 -10.43 -0.11 -0.19
C ASN A 112 -10.41 1.30 -0.81
N TRP A 113 -10.91 2.32 -0.08
CA TRP A 113 -10.77 3.71 -0.52
C TRP A 113 -9.29 4.13 -0.55
N GLN A 114 -8.52 3.83 0.49
CA GLN A 114 -7.09 4.10 0.56
C GLN A 114 -6.32 3.41 -0.56
N ARG A 115 -6.68 2.16 -0.86
CA ARG A 115 -6.09 1.35 -1.92
C ARG A 115 -6.20 2.00 -3.30
N HIS A 116 -7.24 2.82 -3.52
CA HIS A 116 -7.47 3.58 -4.76
C HIS A 116 -7.14 5.07 -4.65
N TYR A 117 -7.13 5.63 -3.44
CA TYR A 117 -6.66 7.00 -3.20
C TYR A 117 -5.15 7.12 -3.47
N PHE A 118 -4.38 6.16 -2.99
CA PHE A 118 -2.97 5.97 -3.31
C PHE A 118 -2.80 4.63 -4.01
N PRO A 119 -2.97 4.58 -5.35
CA PRO A 119 -3.17 3.34 -6.09
C PRO A 119 -1.87 2.58 -6.33
N LEU A 120 -1.21 2.15 -5.25
CA LEU A 120 0.00 1.32 -5.28
C LEU A 120 -0.23 -0.01 -6.02
N LEU A 121 -1.48 -0.51 -6.04
CA LEU A 121 -1.83 -1.76 -6.71
C LEU A 121 -1.51 -1.75 -8.21
N ASP A 122 -1.55 -0.57 -8.86
CA ASP A 122 -1.21 -0.42 -10.28
C ASP A 122 0.29 -0.59 -10.55
N TYR A 123 1.10 -0.60 -9.48
CA TYR A 123 2.55 -0.59 -9.56
C TYR A 123 3.22 -1.77 -8.84
N VAL A 124 2.45 -2.69 -8.26
CA VAL A 124 3.01 -3.83 -7.51
C VAL A 124 3.94 -4.67 -8.37
N ASP A 125 3.56 -4.95 -9.62
CA ASP A 125 4.40 -5.73 -10.54
C ASP A 125 5.65 -4.96 -10.95
N LYS A 126 5.49 -3.70 -11.37
CA LYS A 126 6.58 -2.87 -11.89
C LYS A 126 7.68 -2.62 -10.88
N TYR A 127 7.31 -2.37 -9.62
CA TYR A 127 8.25 -1.99 -8.56
C TYR A 127 8.45 -3.07 -7.51
N ARG A 128 7.87 -4.25 -7.72
CA ARG A 128 7.95 -5.40 -6.81
C ARG A 128 7.55 -4.98 -5.39
N LEU A 129 6.33 -4.45 -5.27
CA LEU A 129 5.76 -4.00 -4.00
C LEU A 129 4.90 -5.09 -3.38
N VAL A 130 4.92 -5.15 -2.05
CA VAL A 130 3.91 -5.85 -1.26
C VAL A 130 3.20 -4.79 -0.43
N VAL A 131 1.90 -4.65 -0.61
CA VAL A 131 1.11 -3.58 -0.01
C VAL A 131 0.01 -4.16 0.87
N ALA A 132 0.06 -3.87 2.15
CA ALA A 132 -1.04 -4.15 3.07
C ALA A 132 -1.87 -2.88 3.31
N THR A 133 -3.18 -2.97 3.07
CA THR A 133 -4.11 -1.85 3.28
C THR A 133 -5.20 -2.29 4.26
N PRO A 134 -5.00 -2.02 5.56
CA PRO A 134 -5.90 -2.46 6.62
C PRO A 134 -7.17 -1.61 6.73
N ASN A 135 -8.17 -2.18 7.40
CA ASN A 135 -9.43 -1.53 7.74
C ASN A 135 -9.50 -1.26 9.25
N SER A 136 -9.79 -0.01 9.63
CA SER A 136 -10.26 0.27 10.98
C SER A 136 -11.78 0.04 11.06
N PRO A 137 -12.27 -0.79 11.98
CA PRO A 137 -13.68 -1.09 12.09
C PRO A 137 -14.53 0.14 12.48
N THR A 138 -13.92 1.09 13.16
CA THR A 138 -14.57 2.37 13.55
C THR A 138 -14.38 3.45 12.49
N ARG A 139 -13.70 3.14 11.38
CA ARG A 139 -13.29 4.11 10.35
C ARG A 139 -12.37 5.22 10.90
N ALA A 140 -11.77 4.97 12.05
CA ALA A 140 -10.82 5.86 12.71
C ALA A 140 -9.76 5.06 13.44
N TRP A 141 -8.51 5.50 13.34
CA TRP A 141 -7.37 4.84 13.96
C TRP A 141 -7.16 5.32 15.40
N SER A 142 -6.84 4.39 16.28
CA SER A 142 -6.47 4.66 17.66
C SER A 142 -5.40 3.68 18.14
N ALA A 143 -4.95 3.78 19.40
CA ALA A 143 -3.98 2.85 19.95
C ALA A 143 -4.49 1.41 20.06
N VAL A 144 -5.79 1.19 20.12
CA VAL A 144 -6.38 -0.17 20.14
C VAL A 144 -6.17 -0.94 18.83
N ASP A 145 -5.79 -0.24 17.75
CA ASP A 145 -5.51 -0.84 16.44
C ASP A 145 -4.05 -1.30 16.32
N ASP A 146 -3.18 -0.94 17.27
CA ASP A 146 -1.73 -1.15 17.13
C ASP A 146 -1.37 -2.63 17.06
N GLU A 147 -1.98 -3.49 17.86
CA GLU A 147 -1.75 -4.94 17.80
C GLU A 147 -2.13 -5.51 16.44
N TYR A 148 -3.27 -5.11 15.90
CA TYR A 148 -3.69 -5.53 14.57
C TYR A 148 -2.68 -5.14 13.48
N LEU A 149 -2.17 -3.90 13.52
CA LEU A 149 -1.18 -3.41 12.57
C LEU A 149 0.16 -4.14 12.73
N GLN A 150 0.59 -4.42 13.97
CA GLN A 150 1.79 -5.21 14.27
C GLN A 150 1.66 -6.64 13.75
N ASN A 151 0.51 -7.28 13.92
CA ASN A 151 0.25 -8.63 13.45
C ASN A 151 0.32 -8.73 11.93
N ILE A 152 -0.19 -7.72 11.18
CA ILE A 152 -0.06 -7.65 9.73
C ILE A 152 1.43 -7.58 9.33
N VAL A 153 2.21 -6.73 9.98
CA VAL A 153 3.66 -6.63 9.70
C VAL A 153 4.37 -7.94 9.98
N ASN A 154 4.09 -8.57 11.12
CA ASN A 154 4.69 -9.85 11.49
C ASN A 154 4.33 -10.95 10.47
N PHE A 155 3.07 -11.03 10.03
CA PHE A 155 2.64 -11.97 9.00
C PHE A 155 3.42 -11.79 7.69
N VAL A 156 3.54 -10.57 7.20
CA VAL A 156 4.27 -10.30 5.96
C VAL A 156 5.76 -10.65 6.10
N VAL A 157 6.38 -10.29 7.22
CA VAL A 157 7.79 -10.59 7.52
C VAL A 157 8.03 -12.09 7.65
N GLU A 158 7.14 -12.82 8.30
CA GLU A 158 7.22 -14.26 8.47
C GLU A 158 7.10 -15.01 7.15
N GLN A 159 6.13 -14.62 6.30
CA GLN A 159 5.89 -15.28 5.03
C GLN A 159 6.99 -15.03 3.99
N LEU A 160 7.54 -13.83 3.93
CA LEU A 160 8.59 -13.46 2.97
C LEU A 160 9.99 -13.82 3.45
N GLY A 161 10.24 -13.79 4.77
CA GLY A 161 11.57 -13.67 5.33
C GLY A 161 12.04 -12.21 5.36
N LYS A 162 12.51 -11.76 6.53
CA LYS A 162 12.98 -10.37 6.72
C LYS A 162 14.09 -9.97 5.75
N GLU A 163 14.94 -10.93 5.35
CA GLU A 163 16.03 -10.76 4.40
C GLU A 163 15.54 -10.41 3.00
N ASN A 164 14.29 -10.75 2.65
CA ASN A 164 13.69 -10.48 1.35
C ASN A 164 12.92 -9.16 1.30
N ILE A 165 12.84 -8.42 2.40
CA ILE A 165 12.22 -7.10 2.43
C ILE A 165 13.31 -6.04 2.36
N LYS A 166 13.46 -5.38 1.20
CA LYS A 166 14.46 -4.32 0.97
C LYS A 166 14.24 -3.13 1.89
N ALA A 167 12.98 -2.73 2.02
CA ALA A 167 12.57 -1.60 2.85
C ALA A 167 11.13 -1.80 3.32
N PHE A 168 10.82 -1.29 4.51
CA PHE A 168 9.48 -1.23 5.07
C PHE A 168 9.04 0.23 5.24
N TRP A 169 7.92 0.58 4.60
CA TRP A 169 7.36 1.91 4.63
C TRP A 169 5.99 1.95 5.29
N LEU A 170 5.77 2.97 6.10
CA LEU A 170 4.41 3.40 6.45
C LEU A 170 3.97 4.47 5.46
N ALA A 171 2.75 4.34 4.97
CA ALA A 171 2.07 5.37 4.19
C ALA A 171 0.71 5.64 4.81
N GLY A 172 0.25 6.88 4.82
CA GLY A 172 -1.06 7.15 5.41
C GLY A 172 -1.67 8.47 4.96
N HIS A 173 -2.96 8.42 4.63
CA HIS A 173 -3.74 9.60 4.29
C HIS A 173 -4.38 10.23 5.53
N SER A 174 -4.27 11.54 5.66
CA SER A 174 -4.96 12.31 6.70
C SER A 174 -4.72 11.73 8.10
N GLN A 175 -5.76 11.21 8.77
CA GLN A 175 -5.63 10.52 10.06
C GLN A 175 -4.68 9.31 9.98
N GLY A 176 -4.65 8.58 8.86
CA GLY A 176 -3.68 7.49 8.64
C GLY A 176 -2.24 7.99 8.67
N GLY A 177 -1.97 9.19 8.14
CA GLY A 177 -0.67 9.84 8.26
C GLY A 177 -0.33 10.24 9.69
N ALA A 178 -1.29 10.84 10.42
CA ALA A 178 -1.12 11.14 11.85
C ALA A 178 -0.88 9.86 12.67
N THR A 179 -1.57 8.77 12.33
CA THR A 179 -1.38 7.44 12.94
C THR A 179 0.01 6.90 12.63
N SER A 180 0.47 6.97 11.38
CA SER A 180 1.82 6.57 11.00
C SER A 180 2.89 7.35 11.78
N ASN A 181 2.70 8.68 11.97
CA ASN A 181 3.57 9.50 12.83
C ASN A 181 3.57 9.03 14.29
N ARG A 182 2.46 8.55 14.81
CA ARG A 182 2.39 7.95 16.15
C ARG A 182 3.09 6.59 16.18
N LEU A 183 2.85 5.73 15.19
CA LEU A 183 3.42 4.39 15.12
C LEU A 183 4.96 4.40 15.07
N VAL A 184 5.58 5.27 14.29
CA VAL A 184 7.07 5.36 14.19
C VAL A 184 7.75 5.71 15.53
N ARG A 185 6.98 6.07 16.56
CA ARG A 185 7.47 6.37 17.91
C ARG A 185 7.33 5.19 18.86
N THR A 186 6.58 4.17 18.49
CA THR A 186 6.40 2.96 19.30
C THR A 186 7.60 2.03 19.18
N ASP A 187 7.85 1.22 20.20
CA ASP A 187 9.00 0.30 20.24
C ASP A 187 8.97 -0.70 19.09
N PHE A 188 7.77 -1.14 18.68
CA PHE A 188 7.66 -2.06 17.56
C PHE A 188 8.08 -1.44 16.23
N PHE A 189 7.58 -0.24 15.91
CA PHE A 189 7.77 0.35 14.58
C PHE A 189 9.06 1.16 14.45
N LYS A 190 9.57 1.80 15.51
CA LYS A 190 10.75 2.66 15.46
C LYS A 190 11.98 1.99 14.85
N ASP A 191 12.17 0.69 15.14
CA ASP A 191 13.33 -0.08 14.71
C ASP A 191 13.09 -0.87 13.42
N ARG A 192 11.87 -0.83 12.87
CA ARG A 192 11.47 -1.58 11.68
C ARG A 192 11.23 -0.71 10.45
N VAL A 193 10.77 0.52 10.66
CA VAL A 193 10.34 1.41 9.57
C VAL A 193 11.52 2.13 8.94
N ASP A 194 11.72 1.94 7.65
CA ASP A 194 12.75 2.59 6.85
C ASP A 194 12.28 3.96 6.31
N GLY A 195 10.97 4.12 6.13
CA GLY A 195 10.41 5.36 5.62
C GLY A 195 8.96 5.61 6.01
N PHE A 196 8.57 6.87 6.04
CA PHE A 196 7.22 7.32 6.29
C PHE A 196 6.78 8.32 5.21
N LEU A 197 5.72 7.95 4.48
CA LEU A 197 5.02 8.80 3.53
C LEU A 197 3.74 9.34 4.16
N SER A 198 3.68 10.64 4.36
CA SER A 198 2.50 11.35 4.86
C SER A 198 1.71 11.96 3.71
N LEU A 199 0.52 11.44 3.48
CA LEU A 199 -0.42 11.93 2.48
C LEU A 199 -1.43 12.86 3.17
N SER A 200 -1.17 14.17 3.16
CA SER A 200 -1.99 15.20 3.84
C SER A 200 -2.18 14.95 5.36
N GLY A 201 -1.31 14.13 5.97
CA GLY A 201 -1.42 13.71 7.38
C GLY A 201 -0.52 14.50 8.34
N GLY A 202 0.14 15.53 7.85
CA GLY A 202 1.09 16.34 8.61
C GLY A 202 2.54 16.12 8.17
N ARG A 203 3.32 17.19 8.12
CA ARG A 203 4.73 17.21 7.73
C ARG A 203 5.61 17.20 8.97
N LEU A 204 6.60 16.37 8.99
CA LEU A 204 7.64 16.41 10.04
C LEU A 204 8.59 17.57 9.77
N GLY A 205 8.92 18.30 10.84
CA GLY A 205 9.84 19.43 10.75
C GLY A 205 9.21 20.73 10.24
N GLY A 206 7.94 20.92 10.54
CA GLY A 206 7.19 22.14 10.26
C GLY A 206 6.07 21.95 9.23
N ASN A 207 4.85 22.06 9.70
CA ASN A 207 3.68 22.01 8.83
C ASN A 207 3.53 23.33 8.04
N PRO A 208 3.06 23.28 6.80
CA PRO A 208 2.63 24.49 6.12
C PRO A 208 1.42 25.11 6.83
N SER A 209 1.25 26.41 6.67
CA SER A 209 0.04 27.09 7.08
C SER A 209 -1.14 26.59 6.25
N ARG A 210 -2.32 26.48 6.85
CA ARG A 210 -3.51 26.00 6.15
C ARG A 210 -4.22 27.12 5.42
N SER A 211 -4.76 26.77 4.26
CA SER A 211 -5.63 27.66 3.51
C SER A 211 -6.89 28.00 4.33
N SER A 212 -7.38 29.22 4.23
CA SER A 212 -8.67 29.64 4.83
C SER A 212 -9.86 28.84 4.28
N THR A 213 -9.74 28.26 3.09
CA THR A 213 -10.76 27.41 2.46
C THR A 213 -10.70 25.95 2.96
N PHE A 214 -9.63 25.56 3.64
CA PHE A 214 -9.48 24.25 4.24
C PHE A 214 -9.92 24.29 5.71
N SER A 215 -11.05 23.67 6.03
CA SER A 215 -11.54 23.50 7.39
C SER A 215 -11.54 22.03 7.78
N PRO A 216 -10.74 21.61 8.74
CA PRO A 216 -10.72 20.22 9.20
C PRO A 216 -12.04 19.80 9.90
N THR A 217 -12.92 20.76 10.22
CA THR A 217 -14.19 20.51 10.91
C THR A 217 -15.38 20.21 9.99
N GLY A 218 -15.19 20.29 8.68
CA GLY A 218 -16.23 19.96 7.68
C GLY A 218 -16.29 18.47 7.40
N GLY A 219 -17.12 17.74 8.15
CA GLY A 219 -17.39 16.32 7.95
C GLY A 219 -16.31 15.38 8.50
N GLY A 220 -16.42 15.01 9.77
CA GLY A 220 -15.75 13.84 10.36
C GLY A 220 -14.24 13.98 10.60
N ALA A 221 -13.69 15.19 10.74
CA ALA A 221 -12.46 15.34 11.49
C ALA A 221 -12.80 14.92 12.93
N ALA A 222 -12.53 13.66 13.26
CA ALA A 222 -12.37 13.28 14.64
C ALA A 222 -11.25 14.17 15.15
N THR A 223 -11.59 15.29 15.78
CA THR A 223 -10.71 15.88 16.77
C THR A 223 -10.29 14.74 17.67
N ALA A 224 -9.00 14.47 17.78
CA ALA A 224 -8.51 13.56 18.80
C ALA A 224 -9.16 14.00 20.12
N GLY A 225 -10.22 13.29 20.58
CA GLY A 225 -10.88 13.54 21.83
C GLY A 225 -12.33 14.03 21.82
N GLY A 226 -13.03 14.15 20.66
CA GLY A 226 -14.45 14.48 20.62
C GLY A 226 -15.34 13.24 20.73
N ALA A 227 -15.79 12.87 21.94
CA ALA A 227 -16.83 11.87 22.11
C ALA A 227 -18.12 12.34 21.43
N ARG A 228 -18.68 11.49 20.57
CA ARG A 228 -20.06 11.67 20.08
C ARG A 228 -20.98 11.56 21.30
N PRO A 229 -21.95 12.52 21.50
CA PRO A 229 -22.97 12.35 22.53
C PRO A 229 -23.81 11.10 22.17
N GLY A 230 -23.76 10.09 23.02
CA GLY A 230 -24.63 8.89 22.88
C GLY A 230 -23.92 7.55 22.66
N ALA A 231 -22.61 7.44 22.66
CA ALA A 231 -21.92 6.16 22.71
C ALA A 231 -21.79 5.67 24.16
N PRO A 232 -22.08 4.38 24.48
CA PRO A 232 -21.87 3.83 25.82
C PRO A 232 -20.39 3.95 26.18
N GLY A 233 -20.10 4.44 27.38
CA GLY A 233 -18.74 4.69 27.89
C GLY A 233 -17.86 3.44 27.88
N GLY A 234 -17.06 3.28 26.84
CA GLY A 234 -15.89 2.44 26.86
C GLY A 234 -14.71 3.24 27.40
N ASN A 235 -13.91 2.66 28.30
CA ASN A 235 -12.64 3.22 28.76
C ASN A 235 -11.66 3.34 27.57
N ASN A 236 -11.79 4.42 26.79
CA ASN A 236 -10.84 4.73 25.76
C ASN A 236 -9.58 5.28 26.43
N PRO A 237 -8.38 4.69 26.18
CA PRO A 237 -7.14 5.28 26.64
C PRO A 237 -7.03 6.68 26.06
N THR A 238 -6.70 7.63 26.90
CA THR A 238 -6.50 9.04 26.56
C THR A 238 -5.55 9.13 25.36
N PRO A 239 -5.90 9.83 24.28
CA PRO A 239 -4.99 10.03 23.15
C PRO A 239 -3.69 10.65 23.65
N ALA A 240 -2.54 10.18 23.15
CA ALA A 240 -1.27 10.82 23.45
C ALA A 240 -1.39 12.32 23.23
N PRO A 241 -0.90 13.18 24.16
CA PRO A 241 -1.08 14.61 24.07
C PRO A 241 -0.62 15.10 22.68
N MET A 242 -1.42 15.90 22.01
CA MET A 242 -1.10 16.50 20.69
C MET A 242 0.26 17.21 20.70
N ALA A 243 0.74 17.66 21.86
CA ALA A 243 2.06 18.23 22.06
C ALA A 243 3.18 17.23 21.73
N ALA A 244 3.06 15.96 22.10
CA ALA A 244 4.08 14.95 21.86
C ALA A 244 4.27 14.62 20.36
N LEU A 245 3.26 14.85 19.52
CA LEU A 245 3.37 14.68 18.07
C LEU A 245 4.05 15.87 17.36
N ARG A 246 4.26 16.99 18.05
CA ARG A 246 4.99 18.15 17.51
C ARG A 246 6.50 17.99 17.58
N GLU A 247 6.99 17.21 18.53
CA GLU A 247 8.41 16.87 18.60
C GLU A 247 8.80 15.93 17.46
N LEU A 248 10.05 16.00 17.04
CA LEU A 248 10.56 15.06 16.04
C LEU A 248 10.67 13.65 16.63
N PRO A 249 10.32 12.60 15.89
CA PRO A 249 10.60 11.23 16.31
C PRO A 249 12.10 11.01 16.49
N THR A 250 12.46 10.22 17.51
CA THR A 250 13.85 9.79 17.73
C THR A 250 14.28 8.74 16.70
N ALA A 251 13.36 7.96 16.21
CA ALA A 251 13.59 6.94 15.18
C ALA A 251 14.19 7.55 13.90
N ASP A 252 15.00 6.76 13.19
CA ASP A 252 15.64 7.16 11.95
C ASP A 252 14.92 6.53 10.75
N PHE A 253 14.39 7.37 9.84
CA PHE A 253 13.69 6.92 8.64
C PHE A 253 13.64 8.04 7.59
N SER A 254 13.43 7.69 6.32
CA SER A 254 13.13 8.65 5.25
C SER A 254 11.74 9.25 5.45
N HIS A 255 11.54 10.53 5.12
CA HIS A 255 10.23 11.16 5.23
C HIS A 255 9.85 11.89 3.95
N ILE A 256 8.69 11.53 3.41
CA ILE A 256 8.08 12.19 2.28
C ILE A 256 6.72 12.73 2.74
N TYR A 257 6.48 14.00 2.44
CA TYR A 257 5.21 14.65 2.68
C TYR A 257 4.56 15.03 1.36
N THR A 258 3.29 14.72 1.18
CA THR A 258 2.51 15.23 0.07
C THR A 258 1.21 15.87 0.54
N THR A 259 0.76 16.89 -0.18
CA THR A 259 -0.48 17.62 0.11
C THR A 259 -1.06 18.21 -1.18
N GLY A 260 -2.35 18.47 -1.16
CA GLY A 260 -2.98 19.28 -2.19
C GLY A 260 -2.71 20.78 -1.96
N GLN A 261 -2.47 21.53 -3.02
CA GLN A 261 -2.23 22.98 -2.93
C GLN A 261 -3.38 23.72 -2.24
N ARG A 262 -4.61 23.27 -2.42
CA ARG A 262 -5.81 23.90 -1.82
C ARG A 262 -5.93 23.70 -0.32
N GLU A 263 -5.12 22.80 0.26
CA GLU A 263 -5.07 22.58 1.71
C GLU A 263 -4.17 23.58 2.44
N ILE A 264 -3.27 24.22 1.71
CA ILE A 264 -2.26 25.13 2.27
C ILE A 264 -2.46 26.54 1.76
N ASP A 265 -1.92 27.52 2.47
CA ASP A 265 -1.96 28.92 2.05
C ASP A 265 -0.96 29.22 0.92
N GLU A 266 -0.97 30.46 0.45
CA GLU A 266 -0.12 30.95 -0.64
C GLU A 266 1.39 30.88 -0.34
N LYS A 267 1.78 30.79 0.95
CA LYS A 267 3.18 30.62 1.33
C LYS A 267 3.73 29.24 0.98
N GLY A 268 2.83 28.28 0.68
CA GLY A 268 3.20 26.94 0.29
C GLY A 268 3.83 26.12 1.40
N VAL A 269 4.66 25.15 1.02
CA VAL A 269 5.40 24.32 1.96
C VAL A 269 6.69 25.03 2.37
N PRO A 270 6.98 25.14 3.69
CA PRO A 270 8.20 25.79 4.18
C PRO A 270 9.46 25.24 3.51
N GLU A 271 10.38 26.15 3.13
CA GLU A 271 11.65 25.75 2.50
C GLU A 271 12.57 24.98 3.43
N THR A 272 12.40 25.20 4.74
CA THR A 272 13.16 24.49 5.77
C THR A 272 12.39 23.33 6.34
N SER A 273 13.11 22.31 6.81
CA SER A 273 12.55 21.18 7.51
C SER A 273 13.49 20.77 8.64
N GLU A 274 12.98 20.74 9.86
CA GLU A 274 13.77 20.21 10.99
C GLU A 274 14.12 18.73 10.78
N TRP A 275 13.29 18.00 10.01
CA TRP A 275 13.62 16.62 9.63
C TRP A 275 14.82 16.56 8.68
N ALA A 276 14.89 17.47 7.70
CA ALA A 276 16.06 17.58 6.83
C ALA A 276 17.31 18.00 7.61
N LYS A 277 17.18 18.91 8.59
CA LYS A 277 18.29 19.28 9.48
C LYS A 277 18.79 18.09 10.31
N LYS A 278 17.88 17.25 10.83
CA LYS A 278 18.25 16.02 11.56
C LYS A 278 19.22 15.15 10.76
N TYR A 279 19.02 15.04 9.44
CA TYR A 279 19.89 14.27 8.56
C TYR A 279 20.97 15.09 7.87
N SER A 280 21.19 16.32 8.31
CA SER A 280 22.20 17.20 7.69
C SER A 280 22.07 17.26 6.16
N CYS A 281 20.85 17.26 5.67
CA CYS A 281 20.59 17.40 4.25
C CYS A 281 21.10 18.75 3.75
N GLY A 282 21.53 18.78 2.51
CA GLY A 282 21.82 20.00 1.76
C GLY A 282 20.54 20.82 1.47
N PRO A 283 20.66 21.89 0.69
CA PRO A 283 19.53 22.76 0.38
C PRO A 283 18.42 22.01 -0.35
N ARG A 284 17.19 22.48 -0.16
CA ARG A 284 16.04 22.01 -0.95
C ARG A 284 16.22 22.47 -2.41
N LEU A 285 16.14 21.52 -3.33
CA LEU A 285 16.20 21.81 -4.76
C LEU A 285 15.01 22.66 -5.22
N ALA A 286 15.20 23.41 -6.31
CA ALA A 286 14.08 23.99 -7.04
C ALA A 286 13.07 22.89 -7.41
N PRO A 287 11.77 23.18 -7.44
CA PRO A 287 10.78 22.17 -7.70
C PRO A 287 10.92 21.60 -9.12
N ARG A 288 10.82 20.29 -9.20
CA ARG A 288 10.61 19.58 -10.46
C ARG A 288 9.11 19.39 -10.65
N GLU A 289 8.61 19.83 -11.81
CA GLU A 289 7.19 19.66 -12.16
C GLU A 289 6.92 18.26 -12.73
N ILE A 290 5.80 17.68 -12.32
CA ILE A 290 5.20 16.48 -12.90
C ILE A 290 3.86 16.91 -13.47
N GLU A 291 3.55 16.48 -14.68
CA GLU A 291 2.27 16.71 -15.32
C GLU A 291 1.56 15.39 -15.61
N ASP A 292 0.39 15.21 -15.05
CA ASP A 292 -0.49 14.09 -15.27
C ASP A 292 -1.58 14.43 -16.29
N ALA A 293 -1.73 13.55 -17.29
CA ALA A 293 -2.81 13.65 -18.28
C ALA A 293 -4.11 12.96 -17.81
N LYS A 294 -4.04 12.22 -16.69
CA LYS A 294 -5.17 11.44 -16.14
C LYS A 294 -5.46 11.85 -14.72
N ALA A 295 -6.74 11.82 -14.36
CA ALA A 295 -7.20 11.98 -12.99
C ALA A 295 -6.82 10.77 -12.12
N GLY A 296 -6.80 10.96 -10.81
CA GLY A 296 -6.83 9.88 -9.84
C GLY A 296 -8.18 9.15 -9.82
N TYR A 297 -8.24 8.00 -9.16
CA TYR A 297 -9.43 7.12 -9.19
C TYR A 297 -10.53 7.52 -8.23
N VAL A 298 -10.19 8.10 -7.10
CA VAL A 298 -11.10 8.27 -5.98
C VAL A 298 -11.36 9.71 -5.70
N TYR A 299 -12.63 9.99 -5.48
CA TYR A 299 -13.11 11.26 -5.01
C TYR A 299 -14.27 11.04 -4.02
N ASP A 300 -14.23 11.73 -2.90
CA ASP A 300 -15.30 11.69 -1.90
C ASP A 300 -16.24 12.88 -2.11
N SER A 301 -17.26 12.70 -2.94
CA SER A 301 -18.23 13.75 -3.27
C SER A 301 -19.04 14.21 -2.05
N SER A 302 -19.12 13.40 -1.00
CA SER A 302 -19.79 13.81 0.26
C SER A 302 -19.07 14.96 0.95
N ARG A 303 -17.81 15.21 0.57
CA ARG A 303 -16.98 16.31 1.07
C ARG A 303 -16.84 17.46 0.09
N LEU A 304 -17.48 17.36 -1.07
CA LEU A 304 -17.51 18.46 -2.03
C LEU A 304 -18.19 19.66 -1.39
N ASN A 305 -17.46 20.76 -1.31
CA ASN A 305 -18.00 22.03 -0.91
C ASN A 305 -17.30 23.13 -1.71
N LEU A 306 -18.01 23.72 -2.65
CA LEU A 306 -17.49 24.78 -3.51
C LEU A 306 -17.00 26.00 -2.72
N LEU A 307 -17.52 26.21 -1.51
CA LEU A 307 -17.06 27.24 -0.59
C LEU A 307 -15.82 26.82 0.21
N ARG A 308 -15.43 25.55 0.11
CA ARG A 308 -14.27 24.96 0.81
C ARG A 308 -13.45 24.06 -0.11
N PRO A 309 -12.88 24.60 -1.18
CA PRO A 309 -12.17 23.82 -2.20
C PRO A 309 -10.92 23.09 -1.66
N GLY A 310 -10.47 23.43 -0.44
CA GLY A 310 -9.40 22.69 0.25
C GLY A 310 -9.73 21.21 0.53
N TRP A 311 -11.02 20.84 0.59
CA TRP A 311 -11.42 19.42 0.72
C TRP A 311 -11.34 18.64 -0.58
N GLY A 312 -11.40 19.29 -1.71
CA GLY A 312 -11.34 18.69 -3.03
C GLY A 312 -12.47 19.13 -3.94
N LEU A 313 -12.21 19.00 -5.20
CA LEU A 313 -13.14 19.21 -6.32
C LEU A 313 -13.28 17.90 -7.09
N LEU A 314 -13.99 17.92 -8.22
CA LEU A 314 -14.04 16.75 -9.09
C LEU A 314 -12.63 16.40 -9.59
N PRO A 315 -12.29 15.09 -9.65
CA PRO A 315 -11.00 14.65 -10.13
C PRO A 315 -10.75 15.12 -11.56
N GLY A 316 -9.53 15.50 -11.83
CA GLY A 316 -9.08 15.91 -13.16
C GLY A 316 -7.58 15.68 -13.30
N PRO A 317 -7.03 15.78 -14.50
CA PRO A 317 -5.59 15.88 -14.70
C PRO A 317 -5.00 16.96 -13.81
N GLY A 318 -3.72 16.90 -13.55
CA GLY A 318 -3.08 17.87 -12.66
C GLY A 318 -1.58 17.91 -12.80
N LYS A 319 -0.99 18.82 -12.05
CA LYS A 319 0.45 18.95 -11.93
C LYS A 319 0.86 18.80 -10.48
N ALA A 320 2.10 18.40 -10.26
CA ALA A 320 2.70 18.36 -8.94
C ALA A 320 4.11 18.95 -8.96
N HIS A 321 4.45 19.69 -7.92
CA HIS A 321 5.80 20.16 -7.67
C HIS A 321 6.48 19.23 -6.66
N VAL A 322 7.63 18.71 -7.05
CA VAL A 322 8.44 17.81 -6.22
C VAL A 322 9.68 18.57 -5.73
N TYR A 323 9.80 18.69 -4.44
CA TYR A 323 10.91 19.32 -3.75
C TYR A 323 11.71 18.25 -3.01
N VAL A 324 12.99 18.11 -3.32
CA VAL A 324 13.87 17.15 -2.66
C VAL A 324 15.00 17.86 -1.95
N TYR A 325 15.30 17.45 -0.72
CA TYR A 325 16.50 17.89 0.00
C TYR A 325 17.68 17.01 -0.42
N GLN A 326 18.81 17.66 -0.73
CA GLN A 326 20.00 16.96 -1.25
C GLN A 326 20.81 16.27 -0.16
N ASP A 327 21.56 15.27 -0.54
CA ASP A 327 22.66 14.69 0.22
C ASP A 327 22.38 14.43 1.70
N CYS A 328 21.18 13.94 2.00
CA CYS A 328 20.84 13.58 3.37
C CYS A 328 21.70 12.41 3.86
N LYS A 329 22.20 12.51 5.11
CA LYS A 329 23.01 11.44 5.72
C LYS A 329 22.30 10.10 5.69
N ASP A 330 23.09 9.03 5.67
CA ASP A 330 22.64 7.64 5.74
C ASP A 330 21.71 7.22 4.58
N GLY A 331 21.75 7.92 3.44
CA GLY A 331 20.90 7.63 2.28
C GLY A 331 19.41 7.84 2.55
N ARG A 332 19.08 8.73 3.49
CA ARG A 332 17.69 9.10 3.76
C ARG A 332 17.14 10.01 2.67
N VAL A 333 15.86 9.89 2.43
CA VAL A 333 15.11 10.77 1.54
C VAL A 333 14.24 11.68 2.38
N VAL A 334 14.35 12.99 2.13
CA VAL A 334 13.45 14.00 2.66
C VAL A 334 12.91 14.79 1.47
N ALA A 335 11.60 14.76 1.28
CA ALA A 335 10.96 15.38 0.14
C ALA A 335 9.56 15.90 0.48
N ASP A 336 9.14 16.92 -0.26
CA ASP A 336 7.79 17.46 -0.25
C ASP A 336 7.20 17.38 -1.67
N VAL A 337 5.92 17.01 -1.79
CA VAL A 337 5.21 16.97 -3.06
C VAL A 337 3.91 17.76 -2.92
N VAL A 338 3.74 18.82 -3.71
CA VAL A 338 2.53 19.64 -3.72
C VAL A 338 1.77 19.41 -5.01
N ARG A 339 0.59 18.84 -4.90
CA ARG A 339 -0.32 18.59 -6.03
C ARG A 339 -1.09 19.88 -6.32
N LEU A 340 -0.83 20.47 -7.48
CA LEU A 340 -1.42 21.77 -7.86
C LEU A 340 -2.92 21.61 -8.13
N ASP A 341 -3.70 22.59 -7.71
CA ASP A 341 -5.16 22.60 -7.82
C ASP A 341 -5.90 21.41 -7.19
N LYS A 342 -5.24 20.64 -6.34
CA LYS A 342 -5.84 19.51 -5.63
C LYS A 342 -6.14 19.85 -4.17
N GLY A 343 -7.14 19.16 -3.65
CA GLY A 343 -7.52 19.22 -2.24
C GLY A 343 -7.21 17.91 -1.52
N HIS A 344 -7.83 17.75 -0.38
CA HIS A 344 -7.56 16.69 0.60
C HIS A 344 -8.02 15.29 0.15
N THR A 345 -9.12 15.20 -0.60
CA THR A 345 -9.83 13.94 -0.85
C THR A 345 -9.75 13.42 -2.28
N GLU A 346 -9.11 14.15 -3.17
CA GLU A 346 -8.90 13.69 -4.54
C GLU A 346 -7.76 12.66 -4.58
N GLY A 347 -8.08 11.47 -5.10
CA GLY A 347 -7.09 10.39 -5.25
C GLY A 347 -5.89 10.84 -6.09
N LEU A 348 -4.75 10.23 -5.85
CA LEU A 348 -3.49 10.61 -6.49
C LEU A 348 -3.51 10.23 -7.97
N GLU A 349 -2.99 11.12 -8.79
CA GLU A 349 -2.80 10.95 -10.22
C GLU A 349 -1.69 9.92 -10.48
N PRO A 350 -1.70 9.23 -11.65
CA PRO A 350 -0.76 8.14 -11.92
C PRO A 350 0.72 8.52 -11.81
N LYS A 351 1.14 9.62 -12.44
CA LYS A 351 2.57 10.02 -12.38
C LYS A 351 2.95 10.55 -11.01
N ALA A 352 2.05 11.26 -10.32
CA ALA A 352 2.28 11.69 -8.94
C ALA A 352 2.44 10.46 -8.02
N THR A 353 1.61 9.43 -8.19
CA THR A 353 1.75 8.15 -7.49
C THR A 353 3.08 7.49 -7.78
N GLU A 354 3.44 7.37 -9.05
CA GLU A 354 4.70 6.73 -9.46
C GLU A 354 5.92 7.48 -8.93
N GLU A 355 5.87 8.80 -8.90
CA GLU A 355 6.96 9.61 -8.35
C GLU A 355 7.15 9.38 -6.84
N LEU A 356 6.06 9.32 -6.08
CA LEU A 356 6.14 8.98 -4.66
C LEU A 356 6.77 7.60 -4.45
N ILE A 357 6.42 6.61 -5.29
CA ILE A 357 7.04 5.28 -5.26
C ILE A 357 8.55 5.39 -5.54
N LYS A 358 8.96 6.12 -6.58
CA LYS A 358 10.38 6.31 -6.90
C LYS A 358 11.16 6.96 -5.76
N LEU A 359 10.58 7.99 -5.13
CA LEU A 359 11.16 8.62 -3.94
C LEU A 359 11.29 7.62 -2.77
N MET A 360 10.27 6.81 -2.52
CA MET A 360 10.33 5.78 -1.48
C MET A 360 11.44 4.77 -1.77
N LEU A 361 11.56 4.31 -3.01
CA LEU A 361 12.54 3.31 -3.42
C LEU A 361 13.97 3.85 -3.48
N SER A 362 14.17 5.16 -3.58
CA SER A 362 15.49 5.78 -3.55
C SER A 362 16.07 5.89 -2.13
N GLY A 363 15.22 5.76 -1.10
CA GLY A 363 15.66 5.81 0.28
C GLY A 363 16.33 4.52 0.74
N ARG A 364 17.32 4.65 1.63
CA ARG A 364 17.98 3.50 2.26
C ARG A 364 16.96 2.69 3.08
N GLY A 365 16.93 1.38 2.83
CA GLY A 365 16.18 0.40 3.60
C GLY A 365 17.06 -0.46 4.51
N GLY A 366 16.52 -1.61 4.93
CA GLY A 366 17.27 -2.67 5.59
C GLY A 366 17.12 -2.77 7.10
N LYS A 367 16.27 -1.99 7.73
CA LYS A 367 16.05 -2.08 9.18
C LYS A 367 15.51 -3.43 9.62
N LEU A 368 14.54 -4.00 8.91
CA LEU A 368 14.00 -5.32 9.23
C LEU A 368 15.08 -6.40 9.25
N GLN A 369 16.07 -6.30 8.36
CA GLN A 369 17.17 -7.26 8.26
C GLN A 369 18.09 -7.22 9.49
N GLN A 370 18.22 -6.06 10.13
CA GLN A 370 19.09 -5.83 11.30
C GLN A 370 18.48 -6.31 12.62
N ILE A 371 17.18 -6.63 12.63
CA ILE A 371 16.52 -7.10 13.84
C ILE A 371 17.07 -8.49 14.20
N THR A 372 17.79 -8.57 15.31
CA THR A 372 18.24 -9.85 15.86
C THR A 372 17.01 -10.62 16.34
N THR A 373 16.76 -11.79 15.75
CA THR A 373 15.76 -12.72 16.26
C THR A 373 16.33 -13.29 17.56
N THR A 374 15.95 -12.74 18.70
CA THR A 374 16.20 -13.39 19.97
C THR A 374 15.34 -14.66 19.94
N SER A 375 15.98 -15.79 19.62
CA SER A 375 15.33 -17.09 19.70
C SER A 375 14.83 -17.26 21.13
N ALA A 376 13.52 -17.37 21.31
CA ALA A 376 12.91 -17.85 22.53
C ALA A 376 13.26 -19.36 22.68
N SER A 377 14.51 -19.62 23.04
CA SER A 377 14.95 -20.92 23.57
C SER A 377 15.20 -20.71 25.03
N THR A 378 14.17 -20.86 25.85
CA THR A 378 14.30 -21.36 27.22
C THR A 378 12.93 -21.35 27.89
N GLN A 379 12.21 -22.43 27.82
CA GLN A 379 11.50 -22.99 28.98
C GLN A 379 10.80 -24.30 28.59
N GLU A 380 11.61 -25.32 28.47
CA GLU A 380 11.14 -26.66 28.75
C GLU A 380 12.18 -27.28 29.64
N LYS A 381 12.07 -26.98 30.94
CA LYS A 381 12.64 -27.79 32.05
C LYS A 381 11.94 -27.37 33.33
N ARG A 382 10.86 -28.04 33.69
CA ARG A 382 10.57 -28.75 34.91
C ARG A 382 9.09 -28.99 35.08
#